data_41d843c57ea3421cad6ca36c718c8792
#
_entry.id   41d843c57ea3421cad6ca36c718c8792
#
_cell.length_a   1.000
_cell.length_b   1.000
_cell.length_c   1.000
_cell.angle_alpha   90.00
_cell.angle_beta   90.00
_cell.angle_gamma   90.00
#
_symmetry.space_group_name_H-M   'P 1'
#
loop_
_entity.id
_entity.type
_entity.pdbx_description
1 polymer ?
#
loop_
_entity_poly.entity_id
_entity_poly.type
_entity_poly.pdbx_seq_one_letter_code
_entity_poly.pdbx_strand_id
1 'polypeptide(L)'
;MKKKVISMMLIASMCGALITGCGSSKDKTTAQPDGTEIADSDNSAIELESGNIELTVWAEASNFDVLNQMIESFKEEYAGQATFDIKLEEKTDSETRDNVLGNVLESADIFPMADDQLSSLVAGGAVYPVPNADEIAKQNMEGAVDAASINGVLYAYPYSADNGYFLYYNKKYLSESDVATMDSLLSAAEKAGKKIQMDWSSGWYTYAFWGNTGLEFGINEDGVTNYCNWNSTEGAITGVDVAQAMLDIAKSPAFLNAGDDGFIEGMQNDTVIAGVSGVWLASDVVSNWGNDYGAVKLPTYTVAGQQVQMASFKGYKMYGVSPYSEHLGWALKLAEWLSNEQNQVLRFEQRSQGPSNINAAASDAVEQVPAIKAVQAQAEFGVLQRVGNSYWTPTGDFGNTIAAGNPDNINLQDLLDTMVNTITQSAAN
;
A
#
# COMPACT_ATOMS: atom_id res chain seq x y z
N MET A 1 -19.38 12.34 55.83
CA MET A 1 -20.74 12.91 55.93
C MET A 1 -21.40 12.72 54.57
N LYS A 2 -22.35 11.77 54.44
CA LYS A 2 -23.81 11.95 54.21
C LYS A 2 -24.08 12.58 52.83
N LYS A 3 -24.90 12.08 51.91
CA LYS A 3 -25.92 11.02 51.71
C LYS A 3 -26.23 11.02 50.22
N LYS A 4 -26.35 9.91 49.51
CA LYS A 4 -27.59 9.17 49.10
C LYS A 4 -28.72 10.04 48.55
N VAL A 5 -29.27 9.61 47.35
CA VAL A 5 -30.55 8.96 47.07
C VAL A 5 -30.78 8.97 45.57
N ILE A 6 -30.86 7.93 44.74
CA ILE A 6 -31.90 6.94 44.40
C ILE A 6 -33.28 7.54 44.08
N SER A 7 -33.75 7.29 42.88
CA SER A 7 -35.13 6.99 42.44
C SER A 7 -35.11 6.74 40.91
N MET A 8 -35.41 5.76 40.40
CA MET A 8 -36.30 4.60 40.18
C MET A 8 -37.76 4.92 39.80
N MET A 9 -38.26 4.22 38.81
CA MET A 9 -39.64 3.91 38.37
C MET A 9 -40.37 4.96 37.53
N LEU A 10 -41.22 4.61 36.54
CA LEU A 10 -42.06 3.44 36.16
C LEU A 10 -42.59 3.62 34.74
N ILE A 11 -42.56 2.62 33.90
CA ILE A 11 -43.57 1.78 33.22
C ILE A 11 -44.99 2.35 33.06
N ALA A 12 -45.53 2.26 31.80
CA ALA A 12 -46.85 1.78 31.36
C ALA A 12 -47.02 2.04 29.87
N SER A 13 -47.06 1.08 28.92
CA SER A 13 -48.10 0.10 28.62
C SER A 13 -49.49 0.68 28.25
N MET A 14 -49.87 0.46 26.95
CA MET A 14 -51.22 0.18 26.46
C MET A 14 -51.17 0.02 24.94
N CYS A 15 -51.35 -1.09 24.39
CA CYS A 15 -52.39 -2.04 24.01
C CYS A 15 -53.51 -1.49 23.10
N GLY A 16 -53.70 -2.19 22.00
CA GLY A 16 -54.98 -2.54 21.34
C GLY A 16 -55.21 -1.81 20.02
N ALA A 17 -55.71 -2.40 18.96
CA ALA A 17 -56.37 -3.69 18.69
C ALA A 17 -56.38 -3.95 17.17
N LEU A 18 -56.17 -5.16 16.76
CA LEU A 18 -56.93 -6.06 15.89
C LEU A 18 -57.80 -5.49 14.75
N ILE A 19 -57.65 -6.07 13.55
CA ILE A 19 -58.71 -6.83 12.84
C ILE A 19 -58.07 -7.66 11.67
N THR A 20 -58.06 -8.92 11.78
CA THR A 20 -58.43 -10.12 11.02
C THR A 20 -58.46 -10.11 9.51
N GLY A 21 -57.83 -11.13 8.94
CA GLY A 21 -58.11 -11.70 7.62
C GLY A 21 -57.38 -13.02 7.43
N CYS A 22 -58.13 -14.10 7.46
CA CYS A 22 -57.77 -15.52 7.38
C CYS A 22 -57.14 -15.98 6.09
N GLY A 23 -56.25 -17.00 6.14
CA GLY A 23 -55.98 -17.89 5.03
C GLY A 23 -54.75 -18.78 5.14
N SER A 24 -54.87 -19.86 5.92
CA SER A 24 -54.38 -21.25 5.75
C SER A 24 -52.95 -21.64 5.40
N SER A 25 -52.29 -22.23 6.39
CA SER A 25 -51.57 -23.55 6.45
C SER A 25 -50.15 -23.74 5.99
N LYS A 26 -49.26 -24.03 7.00
CA LYS A 26 -48.14 -25.03 7.05
C LYS A 26 -46.90 -24.71 6.23
N ASP A 27 -45.71 -24.59 6.78
CA ASP A 27 -44.95 -25.48 7.62
C ASP A 27 -43.81 -24.75 8.33
N LYS A 28 -43.36 -25.30 9.44
CA LYS A 28 -42.22 -24.80 10.26
C LYS A 28 -40.90 -25.05 9.55
N THR A 29 -40.08 -24.02 9.37
CA THR A 29 -38.62 -24.19 9.36
C THR A 29 -37.99 -23.00 10.06
N THR A 30 -36.99 -23.28 10.88
CA THR A 30 -36.18 -22.44 11.74
C THR A 30 -35.60 -21.23 11.00
N ALA A 31 -35.82 -20.03 11.51
CA ALA A 31 -35.21 -18.77 11.04
C ALA A 31 -33.75 -18.72 11.44
N GLN A 32 -32.87 -18.67 10.44
CA GLN A 32 -31.49 -18.21 10.50
C GLN A 32 -31.52 -16.69 10.24
N PRO A 33 -30.65 -15.85 10.86
CA PRO A 33 -30.68 -14.42 10.59
C PRO A 33 -30.25 -14.15 9.16
N ASP A 34 -31.10 -13.46 8.46
CA ASP A 34 -31.00 -13.08 7.06
C ASP A 34 -29.80 -12.15 6.88
N GLY A 35 -28.91 -12.56 5.98
CA GLY A 35 -27.80 -11.72 5.53
C GLY A 35 -28.39 -10.50 4.82
N THR A 36 -27.80 -9.36 5.08
CA THR A 36 -28.07 -8.11 4.39
C THR A 36 -27.95 -8.35 2.89
N GLU A 37 -29.07 -8.33 2.18
CA GLU A 37 -29.09 -8.23 0.72
C GLU A 37 -28.32 -6.95 0.34
N ILE A 38 -27.16 -7.14 -0.31
CA ILE A 38 -26.50 -6.06 -1.05
C ILE A 38 -27.49 -5.69 -2.14
N ALA A 39 -28.02 -4.47 -2.09
CA ALA A 39 -28.90 -3.93 -3.09
C ALA A 39 -28.27 -4.14 -4.47
N ASP A 40 -29.03 -4.77 -5.37
CA ASP A 40 -28.75 -4.77 -6.80
C ASP A 40 -28.39 -3.34 -7.19
N SER A 41 -27.21 -3.14 -7.76
CA SER A 41 -26.76 -1.83 -8.24
C SER A 41 -27.75 -1.40 -9.32
N ASP A 42 -28.73 -0.63 -8.91
CA ASP A 42 -29.57 0.13 -9.82
C ASP A 42 -28.62 1.07 -10.59
N ASN A 43 -28.34 0.73 -11.83
CA ASN A 43 -27.47 1.50 -12.73
C ASN A 43 -28.20 2.76 -13.23
N SER A 44 -28.79 3.50 -12.28
CA SER A 44 -29.28 4.85 -12.52
C SER A 44 -28.05 5.74 -12.63
N ALA A 45 -27.88 6.36 -13.80
CA ALA A 45 -26.80 7.31 -14.02
C ALA A 45 -26.78 8.33 -12.87
N ILE A 46 -25.67 8.40 -12.11
CA ILE A 46 -25.51 9.35 -11.01
C ILE A 46 -25.63 10.76 -11.64
N GLU A 47 -26.60 11.53 -11.18
CA GLU A 47 -26.92 12.85 -11.75
C GLU A 47 -25.81 13.84 -11.39
N LEU A 48 -25.31 14.59 -12.39
CA LEU A 48 -24.34 15.65 -12.19
C LEU A 48 -25.11 16.97 -11.94
N GLU A 49 -24.93 17.51 -10.77
CA GLU A 49 -25.58 18.75 -10.34
C GLU A 49 -24.99 19.97 -11.06
N SER A 50 -25.80 21.00 -11.27
CA SER A 50 -25.33 22.32 -11.71
C SER A 50 -25.15 23.25 -10.51
N GLY A 51 -24.27 24.22 -10.61
CA GLY A 51 -24.04 25.24 -9.58
C GLY A 51 -22.60 25.28 -9.11
N ASN A 52 -22.39 25.69 -7.87
CA ASN A 52 -21.06 25.70 -7.27
C ASN A 52 -20.82 24.37 -6.55
N ILE A 53 -19.82 23.63 -6.97
CA ILE A 53 -19.43 22.31 -6.47
C ILE A 53 -18.18 22.48 -5.62
N GLU A 54 -18.28 22.17 -4.35
CA GLU A 54 -17.16 22.20 -3.42
C GLU A 54 -16.67 20.76 -3.18
N LEU A 55 -15.40 20.50 -3.48
CA LEU A 55 -14.78 19.18 -3.27
C LEU A 55 -13.46 19.33 -2.53
N THR A 56 -13.16 18.35 -1.68
CA THR A 56 -11.85 18.19 -1.02
C THR A 56 -11.16 16.94 -1.53
N VAL A 57 -9.89 17.07 -1.89
CA VAL A 57 -9.04 15.98 -2.31
C VAL A 57 -7.85 15.90 -1.36
N TRP A 58 -7.65 14.76 -0.72
CA TRP A 58 -6.43 14.52 0.05
C TRP A 58 -5.28 14.12 -0.87
N ALA A 59 -4.09 14.59 -0.56
CA ALA A 59 -2.88 14.21 -1.28
C ALA A 59 -1.62 14.55 -0.46
N GLU A 60 -0.52 13.91 -0.77
CA GLU A 60 0.80 14.35 -0.29
C GLU A 60 1.16 15.71 -0.88
N ALA A 61 1.75 16.59 -0.09
CA ALA A 61 2.14 17.95 -0.52
C ALA A 61 3.02 17.94 -1.78
N SER A 62 3.87 16.93 -1.91
CA SER A 62 4.75 16.73 -3.08
C SER A 62 3.99 16.52 -4.41
N ASN A 63 2.71 16.18 -4.35
CA ASN A 63 1.84 15.98 -5.52
C ASN A 63 0.95 17.20 -5.83
N PHE A 64 0.96 18.25 -5.00
CA PHE A 64 0.04 19.39 -5.17
C PHE A 64 0.19 20.11 -6.51
N ASP A 65 1.42 20.31 -6.98
CA ASP A 65 1.65 21.02 -8.25
C ASP A 65 1.07 20.27 -9.45
N VAL A 66 1.26 18.96 -9.53
CA VAL A 66 0.71 18.16 -10.62
C VAL A 66 -0.80 18.01 -10.50
N LEU A 67 -1.34 17.85 -9.28
CA LEU A 67 -2.77 17.76 -9.04
C LEU A 67 -3.49 19.08 -9.36
N ASN A 68 -2.94 20.23 -9.03
CA ASN A 68 -3.50 21.52 -9.39
C ASN A 68 -3.63 21.67 -10.92
N GLN A 69 -2.63 21.21 -11.70
CA GLN A 69 -2.72 21.23 -13.17
C GLN A 69 -3.86 20.33 -13.68
N MET A 70 -4.01 19.13 -13.10
CA MET A 70 -5.10 18.21 -13.45
C MET A 70 -6.48 18.78 -13.07
N ILE A 71 -6.58 19.44 -11.92
CA ILE A 71 -7.80 20.08 -11.43
C ILE A 71 -8.18 21.27 -12.33
N GLU A 72 -7.23 22.10 -12.73
CA GLU A 72 -7.53 23.19 -13.64
C GLU A 72 -7.99 22.66 -15.01
N SER A 73 -7.37 21.62 -15.55
CA SER A 73 -7.85 21.00 -16.80
C SER A 73 -9.25 20.35 -16.65
N PHE A 74 -9.57 19.81 -15.48
CA PHE A 74 -10.92 19.34 -15.16
C PHE A 74 -11.96 20.47 -15.17
N LYS A 75 -11.63 21.60 -14.54
CA LYS A 75 -12.50 22.78 -14.54
C LYS A 75 -12.74 23.33 -15.94
N GLU A 76 -11.71 23.29 -16.80
CA GLU A 76 -11.83 23.71 -18.22
C GLU A 76 -12.75 22.76 -19.00
N GLU A 77 -12.59 21.44 -18.85
CA GLU A 77 -13.39 20.42 -19.56
C GLU A 77 -14.88 20.53 -19.21
N TYR A 78 -15.18 20.76 -17.95
CA TYR A 78 -16.57 20.83 -17.47
C TYR A 78 -17.09 22.27 -17.33
N ALA A 79 -16.41 23.26 -17.94
CA ALA A 79 -16.84 24.64 -17.94
C ALA A 79 -18.25 24.79 -18.56
N GLY A 80 -19.15 25.45 -17.85
CA GLY A 80 -20.53 25.63 -18.29
C GLY A 80 -21.52 24.54 -17.84
N GLN A 81 -21.04 23.44 -17.25
CA GLN A 81 -21.90 22.47 -16.57
C GLN A 81 -22.01 22.81 -15.07
N ALA A 82 -20.89 23.13 -14.42
CA ALA A 82 -20.82 23.59 -13.04
C ALA A 82 -19.64 24.57 -12.86
N THR A 83 -19.55 25.16 -11.67
CA THR A 83 -18.35 25.87 -11.19
C THR A 83 -17.77 25.09 -10.03
N PHE A 84 -16.44 25.06 -9.92
CA PHE A 84 -15.76 24.18 -8.98
C PHE A 84 -14.85 24.93 -8.01
N ASP A 85 -15.02 24.69 -6.71
CA ASP A 85 -14.05 25.00 -5.65
C ASP A 85 -13.46 23.70 -5.15
N ILE A 86 -12.29 23.31 -5.68
CA ILE A 86 -11.63 22.05 -5.33
C ILE A 86 -10.40 22.35 -4.49
N LYS A 87 -10.37 21.82 -3.28
CA LYS A 87 -9.29 22.03 -2.29
C LYS A 87 -8.41 20.80 -2.19
N LEU A 88 -7.09 21.02 -2.17
CA LEU A 88 -6.13 19.98 -1.80
C LEU A 88 -5.81 20.12 -0.30
N GLU A 89 -5.91 19.01 0.44
CA GLU A 89 -5.49 18.92 1.83
C GLU A 89 -4.37 17.91 1.97
N GLU A 90 -3.35 18.26 2.76
CA GLU A 90 -2.19 17.39 2.97
C GLU A 90 -2.56 16.19 3.85
N LYS A 91 -2.50 15.01 3.23
CA LYS A 91 -2.58 13.71 3.86
C LYS A 91 -1.75 12.73 3.03
N THR A 92 -0.99 11.88 3.72
CA THR A 92 -0.26 10.81 3.04
C THR A 92 -1.20 9.64 2.73
N ASP A 93 -0.89 8.89 1.68
CA ASP A 93 -1.65 7.68 1.32
C ASP A 93 -1.56 6.60 2.41
N SER A 94 -0.46 6.55 3.17
CA SER A 94 -0.31 5.62 4.30
C SER A 94 -1.22 5.92 5.49
N GLU A 95 -1.64 7.18 5.68
CA GLU A 95 -2.51 7.63 6.78
C GLU A 95 -4.00 7.57 6.43
N THR A 96 -4.34 7.36 5.17
CA THR A 96 -5.72 7.49 4.65
C THR A 96 -6.69 6.61 5.41
N ARG A 97 -6.39 5.30 5.56
CA ARG A 97 -7.30 4.37 6.26
C ARG A 97 -7.65 4.85 7.65
N ASP A 98 -6.67 5.21 8.45
CA ASP A 98 -6.87 5.59 9.85
C ASP A 98 -7.61 6.93 9.97
N ASN A 99 -7.31 7.88 9.08
CA ASN A 99 -8.01 9.16 9.01
C ASN A 99 -9.47 8.99 8.57
N VAL A 100 -9.74 8.21 7.52
CA VAL A 100 -11.10 7.98 7.01
C VAL A 100 -11.94 7.21 8.03
N LEU A 101 -11.44 6.08 8.56
CA LEU A 101 -12.18 5.27 9.53
C LEU A 101 -12.32 5.95 10.87
N GLY A 102 -11.46 6.90 11.21
CA GLY A 102 -11.56 7.72 12.41
C GLY A 102 -12.80 8.63 12.40
N ASN A 103 -13.19 9.17 11.25
CA ASN A 103 -14.43 9.92 11.05
C ASN A 103 -14.85 9.92 9.57
N VAL A 104 -15.64 8.94 9.17
CA VAL A 104 -16.07 8.77 7.77
C VAL A 104 -16.90 9.93 7.21
N LEU A 105 -17.56 10.71 8.09
CA LEU A 105 -18.40 11.84 7.68
C LEU A 105 -17.60 13.14 7.43
N GLU A 106 -16.37 13.20 7.92
CA GLU A 106 -15.48 14.36 7.79
C GLU A 106 -14.25 14.02 6.91
N SER A 107 -14.25 12.85 6.27
CA SER A 107 -13.21 12.52 5.29
C SER A 107 -13.33 13.40 4.04
N ALA A 108 -12.23 13.54 3.29
CA ALA A 108 -12.28 14.18 1.98
C ALA A 108 -13.24 13.43 1.03
N ASP A 109 -13.72 14.11 0.01
CA ASP A 109 -14.54 13.50 -1.05
C ASP A 109 -13.75 12.48 -1.85
N ILE A 110 -12.45 12.76 -2.07
CA ILE A 110 -11.52 11.89 -2.79
C ILE A 110 -10.23 11.76 -1.97
N PHE A 111 -9.76 10.54 -1.82
CA PHE A 111 -8.54 10.27 -1.07
C PHE A 111 -7.67 9.20 -1.74
N PRO A 112 -6.33 9.38 -1.73
CA PRO A 112 -5.41 8.37 -2.22
C PRO A 112 -5.27 7.24 -1.20
N MET A 113 -5.00 6.03 -1.66
CA MET A 113 -4.66 4.89 -0.80
C MET A 113 -3.77 3.89 -1.54
N ALA A 114 -3.01 3.11 -0.78
CA ALA A 114 -2.39 1.90 -1.25
C ALA A 114 -3.39 0.72 -1.14
N ASP A 115 -3.17 -0.34 -1.90
CA ASP A 115 -4.10 -1.46 -2.04
C ASP A 115 -4.35 -2.26 -0.76
N ASP A 116 -3.42 -2.27 0.20
CA ASP A 116 -3.60 -2.91 1.52
C ASP A 116 -4.70 -2.28 2.39
N GLN A 117 -5.07 -1.04 2.11
CA GLN A 117 -6.06 -0.31 2.89
C GLN A 117 -7.49 -0.55 2.42
N LEU A 118 -7.66 -0.98 1.16
CA LEU A 118 -8.97 -1.04 0.51
C LEU A 118 -9.96 -1.93 1.25
N SER A 119 -9.54 -3.12 1.67
CA SER A 119 -10.43 -4.09 2.36
C SER A 119 -11.05 -3.50 3.63
N SER A 120 -10.24 -2.80 4.44
CA SER A 120 -10.71 -2.16 5.67
C SER A 120 -11.67 -1.00 5.39
N LEU A 121 -11.38 -0.19 4.37
CA LEU A 121 -12.23 0.94 3.97
C LEU A 121 -13.57 0.48 3.39
N VAL A 122 -13.57 -0.58 2.57
CA VAL A 122 -14.81 -1.19 2.06
C VAL A 122 -15.64 -1.80 3.20
N ALA A 123 -15.00 -2.55 4.10
CA ALA A 123 -15.68 -3.12 5.27
C ALA A 123 -16.27 -2.04 6.19
N GLY A 124 -15.62 -0.88 6.30
CA GLY A 124 -16.11 0.30 7.01
C GLY A 124 -17.19 1.10 6.28
N GLY A 125 -17.58 0.69 5.05
CA GLY A 125 -18.55 1.44 4.23
C GLY A 125 -18.06 2.84 3.84
N ALA A 126 -16.75 3.03 3.73
CA ALA A 126 -16.10 4.33 3.56
C ALA A 126 -15.71 4.64 2.10
N VAL A 127 -15.95 3.71 1.18
CA VAL A 127 -15.61 3.87 -0.25
C VAL A 127 -16.80 3.51 -1.12
N TYR A 128 -17.13 4.36 -2.09
CA TYR A 128 -18.21 4.13 -3.03
C TYR A 128 -17.73 3.23 -4.19
N PRO A 129 -18.54 2.24 -4.64
CA PRO A 129 -18.22 1.43 -5.82
C PRO A 129 -18.07 2.28 -7.08
N VAL A 130 -17.13 1.91 -7.97
CA VAL A 130 -16.91 2.61 -9.25
C VAL A 130 -18.05 2.28 -10.22
N PRO A 131 -18.85 3.28 -10.66
CA PRO A 131 -20.05 2.99 -11.48
C PRO A 131 -19.73 2.48 -12.89
N ASN A 132 -18.63 2.94 -13.49
CA ASN A 132 -18.16 2.57 -14.82
C ASN A 132 -16.99 1.55 -14.76
N ALA A 133 -17.09 0.57 -13.86
CA ALA A 133 -16.03 -0.39 -13.55
C ALA A 133 -15.45 -1.07 -14.79
N ASP A 134 -16.29 -1.48 -15.76
CA ASP A 134 -15.86 -2.16 -16.99
C ASP A 134 -14.97 -1.28 -17.88
N GLU A 135 -15.22 0.04 -17.89
CA GLU A 135 -14.41 1.01 -18.65
C GLU A 135 -13.05 1.19 -17.99
N ILE A 136 -13.05 1.43 -16.68
CA ILE A 136 -11.82 1.60 -15.90
C ILE A 136 -10.96 0.33 -15.95
N ALA A 137 -11.58 -0.85 -15.84
CA ALA A 137 -10.88 -2.13 -15.92
C ALA A 137 -10.18 -2.34 -17.28
N LYS A 138 -10.82 -1.97 -18.39
CA LYS A 138 -10.22 -2.09 -19.73
C LYS A 138 -9.01 -1.19 -19.96
N GLN A 139 -8.94 -0.08 -19.24
CA GLN A 139 -7.88 0.93 -19.40
C GLN A 139 -6.66 0.65 -18.52
N ASN A 140 -6.79 -0.17 -17.49
CA ASN A 140 -5.75 -0.41 -16.50
C ASN A 140 -5.23 -1.85 -16.52
N MET A 141 -4.02 -2.03 -16.01
CA MET A 141 -3.39 -3.35 -15.85
C MET A 141 -4.28 -4.25 -14.97
N GLU A 142 -4.40 -5.52 -15.33
CA GLU A 142 -5.20 -6.52 -14.60
C GLU A 142 -4.89 -6.51 -13.09
N GLY A 143 -3.60 -6.52 -12.72
CA GLY A 143 -3.20 -6.47 -11.30
C GLY A 143 -3.62 -5.20 -10.58
N ALA A 144 -3.71 -4.05 -11.26
CA ALA A 144 -4.20 -2.80 -10.67
C ALA A 144 -5.72 -2.84 -10.45
N VAL A 145 -6.44 -3.47 -11.39
CA VAL A 145 -7.89 -3.69 -11.28
C VAL A 145 -8.20 -4.67 -10.14
N ASP A 146 -7.46 -5.78 -10.06
CA ASP A 146 -7.60 -6.76 -8.97
C ASP A 146 -7.30 -6.11 -7.61
N ALA A 147 -6.26 -5.28 -7.54
CA ALA A 147 -5.89 -4.57 -6.32
C ALA A 147 -6.98 -3.57 -5.87
N ALA A 148 -7.68 -2.94 -6.82
CA ALA A 148 -8.75 -1.99 -6.58
C ALA A 148 -10.13 -2.64 -6.39
N SER A 149 -10.20 -3.99 -6.38
CA SER A 149 -11.45 -4.75 -6.31
C SER A 149 -11.55 -5.59 -5.05
N ILE A 150 -12.76 -5.69 -4.49
CA ILE A 150 -13.12 -6.59 -3.39
C ILE A 150 -14.32 -7.43 -3.84
N ASN A 151 -14.20 -8.75 -3.78
CA ASN A 151 -15.24 -9.70 -4.19
C ASN A 151 -15.79 -9.44 -5.62
N GLY A 152 -14.91 -8.99 -6.53
CA GLY A 152 -15.27 -8.73 -7.93
C GLY A 152 -15.94 -7.38 -8.18
N VAL A 153 -16.07 -6.53 -7.16
CA VAL A 153 -16.55 -5.14 -7.30
C VAL A 153 -15.37 -4.19 -7.25
N LEU A 154 -15.26 -3.32 -8.25
CA LEU A 154 -14.24 -2.28 -8.30
C LEU A 154 -14.66 -1.11 -7.39
N TYR A 155 -13.81 -0.74 -6.43
CA TYR A 155 -14.08 0.33 -5.44
C TYR A 155 -13.19 1.55 -5.57
N ALA A 156 -12.16 1.51 -6.40
CA ALA A 156 -11.24 2.62 -6.50
C ALA A 156 -10.72 2.76 -7.94
N TYR A 157 -10.19 3.95 -8.24
CA TYR A 157 -9.62 4.32 -9.53
C TYR A 157 -8.10 4.18 -9.47
N PRO A 158 -7.48 3.14 -10.10
CA PRO A 158 -6.03 2.98 -10.09
C PRO A 158 -5.34 4.13 -10.83
N TYR A 159 -4.24 4.66 -10.24
CA TYR A 159 -3.46 5.70 -10.91
C TYR A 159 -1.96 5.43 -10.95
N SER A 160 -1.46 4.43 -10.21
CA SER A 160 -0.05 4.06 -10.21
C SER A 160 0.12 2.56 -9.99
N ALA A 161 1.15 1.98 -10.65
CA ALA A 161 1.51 0.57 -10.62
C ALA A 161 2.97 0.37 -10.21
N ASP A 162 3.52 1.28 -9.43
CA ASP A 162 4.93 1.36 -9.07
C ASP A 162 5.19 1.34 -7.55
N ASN A 163 4.18 0.97 -6.77
CA ASN A 163 4.32 0.85 -5.33
C ASN A 163 5.09 -0.43 -4.97
N GLY A 164 6.39 -0.40 -5.21
CA GLY A 164 7.35 -1.45 -4.95
C GLY A 164 8.75 -0.87 -4.77
N TYR A 165 9.70 -1.70 -4.38
CA TYR A 165 11.07 -1.31 -4.13
C TYR A 165 12.05 -2.21 -4.87
N PHE A 166 13.22 -1.65 -5.16
CA PHE A 166 14.28 -2.27 -5.92
C PHE A 166 15.63 -1.67 -5.50
N LEU A 167 16.73 -2.04 -6.14
CA LEU A 167 18.06 -1.56 -5.83
C LEU A 167 18.48 -0.42 -6.77
N TYR A 168 18.77 0.75 -6.21
CA TYR A 168 19.56 1.81 -6.83
C TYR A 168 21.04 1.59 -6.61
N TYR A 169 21.88 1.90 -7.60
CA TYR A 169 23.34 1.85 -7.44
C TYR A 169 24.07 2.88 -8.29
N ASN A 170 25.23 3.32 -7.81
CA ASN A 170 26.08 4.27 -8.49
C ASN A 170 27.10 3.54 -9.37
N LYS A 171 26.94 3.64 -10.70
CA LYS A 171 27.81 2.99 -11.72
C LYS A 171 29.26 3.47 -11.69
N LYS A 172 29.55 4.59 -11.04
CA LYS A 172 30.93 5.04 -10.78
C LYS A 172 31.70 4.05 -9.89
N TYR A 173 31.03 3.36 -9.00
CA TYR A 173 31.62 2.47 -8.00
C TYR A 173 31.29 0.99 -8.23
N LEU A 174 30.15 0.70 -8.82
CA LEU A 174 29.56 -0.65 -8.90
C LEU A 174 29.23 -0.99 -10.35
N SER A 175 29.57 -2.22 -10.76
CA SER A 175 29.16 -2.83 -12.01
C SER A 175 27.88 -3.65 -11.83
N GLU A 176 27.25 -4.09 -12.93
CA GLU A 176 26.10 -4.99 -12.89
C GLU A 176 26.40 -6.32 -12.19
N SER A 177 27.62 -6.83 -12.29
CA SER A 177 28.03 -8.04 -11.58
C SER A 177 28.17 -7.84 -10.08
N ASP A 178 28.54 -6.64 -9.64
CA ASP A 178 28.66 -6.33 -8.21
C ASP A 178 27.28 -6.28 -7.52
N VAL A 179 26.24 -5.90 -8.24
CA VAL A 179 24.87 -5.76 -7.70
C VAL A 179 24.01 -7.02 -7.90
N ALA A 180 24.56 -8.09 -8.46
CA ALA A 180 23.80 -9.32 -8.71
C ALA A 180 23.48 -10.11 -7.43
N THR A 181 24.38 -10.08 -6.43
CA THR A 181 24.19 -10.74 -5.13
C THR A 181 24.51 -9.80 -3.98
N MET A 182 23.90 -10.01 -2.83
CA MET A 182 24.18 -9.22 -1.61
C MET A 182 25.65 -9.37 -1.20
N ASP A 183 26.21 -10.57 -1.35
CA ASP A 183 27.62 -10.84 -1.01
C ASP A 183 28.59 -10.02 -1.89
N SER A 184 28.37 -9.99 -3.21
CA SER A 184 29.20 -9.20 -4.12
C SER A 184 29.02 -7.69 -3.89
N LEU A 185 27.80 -7.26 -3.62
CA LEU A 185 27.47 -5.86 -3.36
C LEU A 185 28.15 -5.35 -2.09
N LEU A 186 28.05 -6.07 -0.98
CA LEU A 186 28.74 -5.74 0.27
C LEU A 186 30.26 -5.72 0.09
N SER A 187 30.82 -6.75 -0.57
CA SER A 187 32.27 -6.85 -0.81
C SER A 187 32.79 -5.68 -1.67
N ALA A 188 32.05 -5.27 -2.71
CA ALA A 188 32.41 -4.16 -3.55
C ALA A 188 32.33 -2.82 -2.81
N ALA A 189 31.28 -2.63 -2.00
CA ALA A 189 31.13 -1.44 -1.16
C ALA A 189 32.24 -1.32 -0.09
N GLU A 190 32.60 -2.43 0.57
CA GLU A 190 33.73 -2.47 1.52
C GLU A 190 35.06 -2.07 0.86
N LYS A 191 35.36 -2.60 -0.33
CA LYS A 191 36.56 -2.27 -1.09
C LYS A 191 36.60 -0.78 -1.47
N ALA A 192 35.44 -0.19 -1.74
CA ALA A 192 35.30 1.22 -2.04
C ALA A 192 35.32 2.12 -0.78
N GLY A 193 35.29 1.53 0.42
CA GLY A 193 35.13 2.27 1.68
C GLY A 193 33.78 2.99 1.78
N LYS A 194 32.73 2.42 1.21
CA LYS A 194 31.39 2.96 1.07
C LYS A 194 30.35 2.05 1.71
N LYS A 195 29.09 2.49 1.69
CA LYS A 195 27.98 1.76 2.29
C LYS A 195 26.88 1.47 1.27
N ILE A 196 26.11 0.44 1.59
CA ILE A 196 24.81 0.15 1.00
C ILE A 196 23.73 0.37 2.05
N GLN A 197 22.61 0.95 1.65
CA GLN A 197 21.49 1.26 2.54
C GLN A 197 20.30 0.33 2.29
N MET A 198 19.64 -0.09 3.36
CA MET A 198 18.31 -0.68 3.33
C MET A 198 17.64 -0.44 4.69
N ASP A 199 16.36 -0.06 4.70
CA ASP A 199 15.62 0.23 5.92
C ASP A 199 14.99 -1.04 6.52
N TRP A 200 15.66 -1.63 7.50
CA TRP A 200 15.12 -2.78 8.23
C TRP A 200 14.22 -2.39 9.41
N SER A 201 14.08 -1.11 9.70
CA SER A 201 13.09 -0.64 10.67
C SER A 201 11.66 -0.75 10.15
N SER A 202 11.50 -0.98 8.84
CA SER A 202 10.22 -1.12 8.17
C SER A 202 9.97 -2.57 7.75
N GLY A 203 8.83 -3.12 8.18
CA GLY A 203 8.34 -4.42 7.72
C GLY A 203 8.14 -4.50 6.20
N TRP A 204 7.96 -3.34 5.53
CA TRP A 204 7.90 -3.22 4.09
C TRP A 204 9.15 -3.79 3.41
N TYR A 205 10.32 -3.36 3.85
CA TYR A 205 11.58 -3.80 3.26
C TYR A 205 12.07 -5.15 3.80
N THR A 206 11.81 -5.47 5.06
CA THR A 206 12.27 -6.75 5.64
C THR A 206 11.61 -7.97 5.00
N TYR A 207 10.42 -7.82 4.38
CA TYR A 207 9.79 -8.88 3.59
C TYR A 207 10.72 -9.46 2.52
N ALA A 208 11.68 -8.69 2.02
CA ALA A 208 12.63 -9.08 0.99
C ALA A 208 13.42 -10.36 1.32
N PHE A 209 13.64 -10.63 2.59
CA PHE A 209 14.39 -11.81 3.06
C PHE A 209 13.51 -13.06 3.24
N TRP A 210 12.21 -12.89 3.40
CA TRP A 210 11.28 -13.97 3.72
C TRP A 210 10.64 -14.62 2.50
N GLY A 211 10.30 -13.82 1.51
CA GLY A 211 9.74 -14.33 0.28
C GLY A 211 10.74 -15.22 -0.49
N ASN A 212 10.24 -16.12 -1.31
CA ASN A 212 11.01 -17.09 -2.11
C ASN A 212 11.84 -18.11 -1.29
N THR A 213 11.73 -18.14 0.03
CA THR A 213 12.41 -19.11 0.91
C THR A 213 11.64 -20.41 1.08
N GLY A 214 10.37 -20.42 0.73
CA GLY A 214 9.41 -21.50 1.05
C GLY A 214 8.71 -21.30 2.39
N LEU A 215 9.07 -20.27 3.16
CA LEU A 215 8.32 -19.83 4.33
C LEU A 215 7.11 -19.00 3.87
N GLU A 216 5.99 -19.16 4.55
CA GLU A 216 4.70 -18.62 4.11
C GLU A 216 4.26 -17.43 4.99
N PHE A 217 3.66 -16.46 4.36
CA PHE A 217 3.01 -15.32 4.99
C PHE A 217 1.87 -14.83 4.09
N GLY A 218 0.79 -14.38 4.70
CA GLY A 218 -0.32 -13.76 3.99
C GLY A 218 -1.46 -13.39 4.92
N ILE A 219 -2.56 -12.93 4.30
CA ILE A 219 -3.80 -12.59 5.00
C ILE A 219 -4.76 -13.78 4.98
N ASN A 220 -5.48 -13.99 6.08
CA ASN A 220 -6.51 -15.01 6.19
C ASN A 220 -7.76 -14.63 5.36
N GLU A 221 -8.70 -15.56 5.21
CA GLU A 221 -9.97 -15.35 4.49
C GLU A 221 -10.85 -14.22 5.08
N ASP A 222 -10.61 -13.86 6.34
CA ASP A 222 -11.28 -12.73 6.99
C ASP A 222 -10.83 -11.36 6.47
N GLY A 223 -9.75 -11.30 5.68
CA GLY A 223 -9.19 -10.08 5.12
C GLY A 223 -8.54 -9.13 6.14
N VAL A 224 -8.37 -9.56 7.38
CA VAL A 224 -7.91 -8.73 8.51
C VAL A 224 -6.74 -9.34 9.28
N THR A 225 -6.79 -10.65 9.54
CA THR A 225 -5.76 -11.37 10.31
C THR A 225 -4.72 -12.01 9.40
N ASN A 226 -3.51 -12.16 9.92
CA ASN A 226 -2.41 -12.77 9.16
C ASN A 226 -2.21 -14.24 9.52
N TYR A 227 -1.75 -15.03 8.55
CA TYR A 227 -1.04 -16.27 8.81
C TYR A 227 0.46 -16.06 8.54
N CYS A 228 1.32 -16.72 9.31
CA CYS A 228 2.77 -16.61 9.20
C CYS A 228 3.43 -17.84 9.80
N ASN A 229 4.39 -18.45 9.08
CA ASN A 229 5.21 -19.55 9.59
C ASN A 229 6.72 -19.23 9.58
N TRP A 230 7.10 -17.95 9.61
CA TRP A 230 8.49 -17.51 9.54
C TRP A 230 9.36 -17.98 10.71
N ASN A 231 8.77 -18.52 11.75
CA ASN A 231 9.47 -19.19 12.84
C ASN A 231 9.60 -20.72 12.66
N SER A 232 9.24 -21.26 11.48
CA SER A 232 9.34 -22.70 11.22
C SER A 232 10.77 -23.20 11.38
N THR A 233 10.89 -24.35 12.04
CA THR A 233 12.13 -25.12 12.18
C THR A 233 12.22 -26.25 11.14
N GLU A 234 11.26 -26.33 10.23
CA GLU A 234 11.16 -27.36 9.20
C GLU A 234 11.34 -26.73 7.81
N GLY A 235 11.78 -27.55 6.85
CA GLY A 235 11.98 -27.12 5.47
C GLY A 235 13.45 -27.07 5.06
N ALA A 236 13.71 -26.71 3.81
CA ALA A 236 15.06 -26.54 3.26
C ALA A 236 15.73 -25.25 3.78
N ILE A 237 14.94 -24.26 4.12
CA ILE A 237 15.31 -22.99 4.74
C ILE A 237 14.37 -22.79 5.92
N THR A 238 14.92 -22.62 7.11
CA THR A 238 14.18 -22.36 8.34
C THR A 238 14.17 -20.86 8.65
N GLY A 239 13.30 -20.43 9.57
CA GLY A 239 13.29 -19.05 10.04
C GLY A 239 14.63 -18.60 10.61
N VAL A 240 15.28 -19.49 11.37
CA VAL A 240 16.60 -19.21 11.96
C VAL A 240 17.67 -19.03 10.88
N ASP A 241 17.60 -19.76 9.77
CA ASP A 241 18.53 -19.58 8.65
C ASP A 241 18.40 -18.17 8.05
N VAL A 242 17.16 -17.67 7.87
CA VAL A 242 16.91 -16.33 7.38
C VAL A 242 17.41 -15.27 8.37
N ALA A 243 17.08 -15.40 9.65
CA ALA A 243 17.54 -14.47 10.69
C ALA A 243 19.07 -14.43 10.78
N GLN A 244 19.74 -15.60 10.65
CA GLN A 244 21.19 -15.69 10.65
C GLN A 244 21.82 -15.02 9.41
N ALA A 245 21.24 -15.23 8.22
CA ALA A 245 21.70 -14.58 7.00
C ALA A 245 21.57 -13.03 7.10
N MET A 246 20.48 -12.53 7.67
CA MET A 246 20.32 -11.11 7.95
C MET A 246 21.38 -10.61 8.95
N LEU A 247 21.63 -11.34 10.04
CA LEU A 247 22.70 -10.99 11.00
C LEU A 247 24.07 -10.92 10.33
N ASP A 248 24.37 -11.83 9.41
CA ASP A 248 25.66 -11.86 8.72
C ASP A 248 25.82 -10.65 7.77
N ILE A 249 24.74 -10.21 7.12
CA ILE A 249 24.69 -8.95 6.37
C ILE A 249 24.90 -7.76 7.31
N ALA A 250 24.20 -7.71 8.45
CA ALA A 250 24.28 -6.61 9.41
C ALA A 250 25.68 -6.44 10.02
N LYS A 251 26.48 -7.51 10.10
CA LYS A 251 27.89 -7.46 10.57
C LYS A 251 28.84 -6.79 9.59
N SER A 252 28.46 -6.67 8.30
CA SER A 252 29.32 -6.01 7.32
C SER A 252 29.46 -4.51 7.64
N PRO A 253 30.68 -3.98 7.66
CA PRO A 253 30.88 -2.54 7.84
C PRO A 253 30.32 -1.73 6.67
N ALA A 254 29.99 -2.36 5.53
CA ALA A 254 29.38 -1.71 4.39
C ALA A 254 27.84 -1.62 4.51
N PHE A 255 27.19 -2.34 5.42
CA PHE A 255 25.76 -2.24 5.62
C PHE A 255 25.35 -0.99 6.42
N LEU A 256 24.27 -0.34 6.04
CA LEU A 256 23.66 0.79 6.72
C LEU A 256 22.15 0.59 6.84
N ASN A 257 21.66 0.43 8.06
CA ASN A 257 20.22 0.46 8.35
C ASN A 257 19.78 1.93 8.43
N ALA A 258 19.09 2.43 7.42
CA ALA A 258 18.56 3.78 7.39
C ALA A 258 17.37 3.86 6.42
N GLY A 259 16.44 4.78 6.68
CA GLY A 259 15.36 5.13 5.75
C GLY A 259 15.83 6.01 4.59
N ASP A 260 14.87 6.49 3.80
CA ASP A 260 15.11 7.30 2.60
C ASP A 260 15.93 8.57 2.88
N ASP A 261 15.67 9.27 4.00
CA ASP A 261 16.46 10.46 4.39
C ASP A 261 17.94 10.13 4.56
N GLY A 262 18.24 8.99 5.22
CA GLY A 262 19.63 8.53 5.39
C GLY A 262 20.26 8.08 4.08
N PHE A 263 19.47 7.58 3.13
CA PHE A 263 19.96 7.28 1.78
C PHE A 263 20.29 8.57 1.02
N ILE A 264 19.40 9.57 1.04
CA ILE A 264 19.62 10.88 0.40
C ILE A 264 20.87 11.56 0.99
N GLU A 265 20.97 11.65 2.32
CA GLU A 265 22.16 12.20 2.98
C GLU A 265 23.44 11.44 2.59
N GLY A 266 23.37 10.12 2.56
CA GLY A 266 24.50 9.27 2.17
C GLY A 266 24.94 9.47 0.72
N MET A 267 24.02 9.71 -0.21
CA MET A 267 24.31 10.06 -1.61
C MET A 267 25.01 11.45 -1.69
N GLN A 268 24.46 12.45 -0.99
CA GLN A 268 25.00 13.82 -0.95
C GLN A 268 26.42 13.86 -0.41
N ASN A 269 26.71 13.05 0.59
CA ASN A 269 28.03 12.98 1.26
C ASN A 269 28.98 11.96 0.59
N ASP A 270 28.59 11.33 -0.51
CA ASP A 270 29.34 10.26 -1.20
C ASP A 270 29.76 9.12 -0.25
N THR A 271 28.90 8.79 0.72
CA THR A 271 29.12 7.68 1.66
C THR A 271 28.32 6.43 1.32
N VAL A 272 27.16 6.58 0.68
CA VAL A 272 26.29 5.49 0.22
C VAL A 272 26.34 5.41 -1.31
N ILE A 273 26.57 4.21 -1.84
CA ILE A 273 26.71 3.96 -3.28
C ILE A 273 25.68 3.00 -3.84
N ALA A 274 24.87 2.40 -2.99
CA ALA A 274 23.66 1.66 -3.37
C ALA A 274 22.63 1.73 -2.24
N GLY A 275 21.36 1.66 -2.60
CA GLY A 275 20.28 1.70 -1.62
C GLY A 275 18.99 1.09 -2.16
N VAL A 276 18.21 0.51 -1.26
CA VAL A 276 16.90 -0.07 -1.56
C VAL A 276 15.83 0.97 -1.28
N SER A 277 15.11 1.37 -2.31
CA SER A 277 13.95 2.25 -2.23
C SER A 277 13.07 2.10 -3.48
N GLY A 278 12.00 2.88 -3.58
CA GLY A 278 11.08 2.86 -4.72
C GLY A 278 11.28 4.02 -5.68
N VAL A 279 10.38 4.10 -6.68
CA VAL A 279 10.45 5.13 -7.73
C VAL A 279 10.31 6.56 -7.19
N TRP A 280 9.73 6.73 -6.01
CA TRP A 280 9.58 8.05 -5.36
C TRP A 280 10.92 8.75 -5.10
N LEU A 281 12.04 8.02 -4.97
CA LEU A 281 13.38 8.58 -4.84
C LEU A 281 14.10 8.80 -6.19
N ALA A 282 13.50 8.46 -7.32
CA ALA A 282 14.17 8.54 -8.62
C ALA A 282 14.74 9.93 -8.91
N SER A 283 14.00 10.99 -8.58
CA SER A 283 14.44 12.38 -8.79
C SER A 283 15.66 12.74 -7.93
N ASP A 284 15.67 12.30 -6.66
CA ASP A 284 16.81 12.54 -5.77
C ASP A 284 18.05 11.76 -6.22
N VAL A 285 17.87 10.50 -6.63
CA VAL A 285 18.98 9.68 -7.14
C VAL A 285 19.57 10.29 -8.40
N VAL A 286 18.73 10.72 -9.36
CA VAL A 286 19.19 11.41 -10.58
C VAL A 286 19.92 12.70 -10.25
N SER A 287 19.41 13.49 -9.30
CA SER A 287 20.03 14.75 -8.89
C SER A 287 21.42 14.55 -8.28
N ASN A 288 21.63 13.45 -7.54
CA ASN A 288 22.89 13.16 -6.87
C ASN A 288 23.90 12.39 -7.75
N TRP A 289 23.45 11.42 -8.55
CA TRP A 289 24.33 10.53 -9.33
C TRP A 289 24.35 10.83 -10.84
N GLY A 290 23.39 11.62 -11.34
CA GLY A 290 23.32 11.98 -12.76
C GLY A 290 23.33 10.75 -13.68
N ASN A 291 24.26 10.74 -14.65
CA ASN A 291 24.41 9.64 -15.61
C ASN A 291 25.00 8.34 -15.01
N ASP A 292 25.56 8.43 -13.80
CA ASP A 292 26.12 7.27 -13.10
C ASP A 292 25.04 6.46 -12.33
N TYR A 293 23.81 6.94 -12.32
CA TYR A 293 22.69 6.24 -11.72
C TYR A 293 22.35 4.96 -12.48
N GLY A 294 22.18 3.87 -11.73
CA GLY A 294 21.65 2.60 -12.17
C GLY A 294 20.51 2.14 -11.26
N ALA A 295 19.62 1.32 -11.79
CA ALA A 295 18.55 0.70 -11.04
C ALA A 295 18.33 -0.73 -11.57
N VAL A 296 18.20 -1.68 -10.66
CA VAL A 296 17.98 -3.11 -10.97
C VAL A 296 17.06 -3.72 -9.91
N LYS A 297 16.48 -4.88 -10.23
CA LYS A 297 15.78 -5.68 -9.21
C LYS A 297 16.69 -5.95 -8.01
N LEU A 298 16.13 -6.31 -6.87
CA LEU A 298 16.91 -6.70 -5.69
C LEU A 298 17.87 -7.85 -6.00
N PRO A 299 19.04 -7.91 -5.35
CA PRO A 299 19.99 -8.98 -5.53
C PRO A 299 19.45 -10.31 -5.00
N THR A 300 20.17 -11.41 -5.27
CA THR A 300 20.04 -12.62 -4.45
C THR A 300 20.83 -12.47 -3.16
N TYR A 301 20.50 -13.27 -2.14
CA TYR A 301 21.28 -13.35 -0.91
C TYR A 301 21.54 -14.81 -0.53
N THR A 302 22.62 -15.06 0.22
CA THR A 302 22.99 -16.39 0.68
C THR A 302 22.23 -16.74 1.96
N VAL A 303 21.44 -17.81 1.93
CA VAL A 303 20.73 -18.36 3.09
C VAL A 303 20.76 -19.88 3.05
N ALA A 304 21.08 -20.54 4.16
CA ALA A 304 21.24 -22.01 4.24
C ALA A 304 22.13 -22.59 3.13
N GLY A 305 23.18 -21.85 2.71
CA GLY A 305 24.10 -22.24 1.62
C GLY A 305 23.51 -22.17 0.22
N GLN A 306 22.36 -21.54 0.04
CA GLN A 306 21.68 -21.36 -1.26
C GLN A 306 21.61 -19.86 -1.60
N GLN A 307 21.58 -19.55 -2.92
CA GLN A 307 21.26 -18.22 -3.41
C GLN A 307 19.76 -18.09 -3.59
N VAL A 308 19.13 -17.22 -2.84
CA VAL A 308 17.68 -16.95 -2.93
C VAL A 308 17.45 -15.54 -3.46
N GLN A 309 16.58 -15.39 -4.45
CA GLN A 309 16.18 -14.09 -4.95
C GLN A 309 15.38 -13.34 -3.88
N MET A 310 15.85 -12.16 -3.50
CA MET A 310 15.10 -11.31 -2.59
C MET A 310 13.73 -10.95 -3.19
N ALA A 311 12.70 -11.08 -2.38
CA ALA A 311 11.33 -10.76 -2.75
C ALA A 311 11.02 -9.27 -2.54
N SER A 312 9.80 -8.86 -2.82
CA SER A 312 9.30 -7.55 -2.43
C SER A 312 7.79 -7.58 -2.22
N PHE A 313 7.28 -6.60 -1.53
CA PHE A 313 5.92 -6.19 -1.81
C PHE A 313 5.86 -5.49 -3.17
N LYS A 314 4.72 -5.60 -3.81
CA LYS A 314 4.30 -4.80 -4.95
C LYS A 314 2.91 -4.32 -4.67
N GLY A 315 2.54 -3.18 -5.20
CA GLY A 315 1.24 -2.62 -4.95
C GLY A 315 0.88 -1.57 -5.97
N TYR A 316 -0.31 -1.08 -5.78
CA TYR A 316 -0.93 -0.09 -6.63
C TYR A 316 -1.44 1.03 -5.74
N LYS A 317 -1.39 2.25 -6.27
CA LYS A 317 -2.05 3.38 -5.63
C LYS A 317 -3.29 3.75 -6.41
N MET A 318 -4.32 4.14 -5.70
CA MET A 318 -5.64 4.38 -6.25
C MET A 318 -6.37 5.49 -5.50
N TYR A 319 -7.35 6.10 -6.15
CA TYR A 319 -8.27 7.04 -5.51
C TYR A 319 -9.56 6.35 -5.11
N GLY A 320 -9.92 6.43 -3.83
CA GLY A 320 -11.25 6.14 -3.31
C GLY A 320 -12.11 7.39 -3.29
N VAL A 321 -13.43 7.19 -3.39
CA VAL A 321 -14.43 8.26 -3.30
C VAL A 321 -15.32 7.99 -2.10
N SER A 322 -15.49 9.00 -1.25
CA SER A 322 -16.35 8.92 -0.08
C SER A 322 -17.83 8.79 -0.50
N PRO A 323 -18.57 7.80 0.02
CA PRO A 323 -20.01 7.71 -0.20
C PRO A 323 -20.80 8.84 0.48
N TYR A 324 -20.13 9.58 1.37
CA TYR A 324 -20.71 10.69 2.14
C TYR A 324 -20.45 12.06 1.48
N SER A 325 -19.83 12.09 0.30
CA SER A 325 -19.65 13.33 -0.47
C SER A 325 -21.01 13.98 -0.77
N GLU A 326 -21.13 15.28 -0.50
CA GLU A 326 -22.33 16.04 -0.85
C GLU A 326 -22.51 16.15 -2.37
N HIS A 327 -21.40 16.02 -3.14
CA HIS A 327 -21.34 16.08 -4.59
C HIS A 327 -20.80 14.80 -5.22
N LEU A 328 -21.36 13.64 -4.80
CA LEU A 328 -20.85 12.32 -5.15
C LEU A 328 -20.61 12.13 -6.66
N GLY A 329 -21.53 12.60 -7.52
CA GLY A 329 -21.38 12.49 -8.97
C GLY A 329 -20.12 13.20 -9.48
N TRP A 330 -19.86 14.40 -9.00
CA TRP A 330 -18.67 15.16 -9.37
C TRP A 330 -17.39 14.62 -8.71
N ALA A 331 -17.47 14.10 -7.51
CA ALA A 331 -16.34 13.42 -6.85
C ALA A 331 -15.89 12.20 -7.66
N LEU A 332 -16.83 11.37 -8.13
CA LEU A 332 -16.54 10.23 -9.02
C LEU A 332 -15.92 10.67 -10.34
N LYS A 333 -16.47 11.72 -10.96
CA LYS A 333 -15.92 12.29 -12.20
C LYS A 333 -14.52 12.85 -12.03
N LEU A 334 -14.25 13.52 -10.92
CA LEU A 334 -12.92 14.04 -10.63
C LEU A 334 -11.91 12.90 -10.33
N ALA A 335 -12.30 11.86 -9.59
CA ALA A 335 -11.44 10.71 -9.34
C ALA A 335 -11.07 9.97 -10.63
N GLU A 336 -12.06 9.76 -11.53
CA GLU A 336 -11.83 9.24 -12.88
C GLU A 336 -10.86 10.12 -13.67
N TRP A 337 -11.06 11.46 -13.64
CA TRP A 337 -10.19 12.40 -14.32
C TRP A 337 -8.76 12.36 -13.81
N LEU A 338 -8.55 12.40 -12.50
CA LEU A 338 -7.23 12.38 -11.88
C LEU A 338 -6.46 11.08 -12.15
N SER A 339 -7.16 10.00 -12.53
CA SER A 339 -6.61 8.68 -12.83
C SER A 339 -6.66 8.29 -14.32
N ASN A 340 -7.10 9.16 -15.21
CA ASN A 340 -7.16 8.86 -16.65
C ASN A 340 -5.76 8.78 -17.30
N GLU A 341 -5.69 8.28 -18.53
CA GLU A 341 -4.44 8.09 -19.28
C GLU A 341 -3.57 9.35 -19.31
N GLN A 342 -4.16 10.50 -19.69
CA GLN A 342 -3.44 11.76 -19.84
C GLN A 342 -2.82 12.24 -18.52
N ASN A 343 -3.57 12.12 -17.43
CA ASN A 343 -3.14 12.54 -16.11
C ASN A 343 -2.13 11.57 -15.50
N GLN A 344 -2.19 10.28 -15.82
CA GLN A 344 -1.13 9.35 -15.45
C GLN A 344 0.17 9.63 -16.22
N VAL A 345 0.11 10.02 -17.50
CA VAL A 345 1.30 10.48 -18.25
C VAL A 345 1.87 11.75 -17.62
N LEU A 346 1.03 12.75 -17.31
CA LEU A 346 1.47 14.00 -16.67
C LEU A 346 2.13 13.73 -15.30
N ARG A 347 1.54 12.83 -14.51
CA ARG A 347 2.10 12.39 -13.23
C ARG A 347 3.46 11.71 -13.41
N PHE A 348 3.59 10.86 -14.42
CA PHE A 348 4.88 10.24 -14.73
C PHE A 348 5.94 11.28 -15.11
N GLU A 349 5.62 12.21 -15.99
CA GLU A 349 6.55 13.25 -16.46
C GLU A 349 7.06 14.15 -15.33
N GLN A 350 6.19 14.48 -14.36
CA GLN A 350 6.52 15.40 -13.27
C GLN A 350 7.00 14.72 -11.99
N ARG A 351 6.56 13.47 -11.76
CA ARG A 351 6.78 12.76 -10.50
C ARG A 351 7.49 11.41 -10.67
N SER A 352 7.72 10.98 -11.92
CA SER A 352 8.28 9.66 -12.26
C SER A 352 7.48 8.48 -11.68
N GLN A 353 6.21 8.68 -11.34
CA GLN A 353 5.33 7.64 -10.83
C GLN A 353 4.84 6.77 -11.99
N GLY A 354 5.06 5.46 -11.91
CA GLY A 354 4.75 4.51 -12.97
C GLY A 354 3.24 4.33 -13.14
N PRO A 355 2.71 4.50 -14.37
CA PRO A 355 1.30 4.41 -14.63
C PRO A 355 0.71 3.01 -14.42
N SER A 356 -0.54 2.92 -13.95
CA SER A 356 -1.37 1.72 -14.00
C SER A 356 -2.15 1.60 -15.31
N ASN A 357 -2.38 2.70 -16.01
CA ASN A 357 -3.03 2.72 -17.32
C ASN A 357 -2.14 2.05 -18.37
N ILE A 358 -2.70 1.11 -19.15
CA ILE A 358 -1.97 0.28 -20.10
C ILE A 358 -1.26 1.13 -21.16
N ASN A 359 -1.95 2.12 -21.74
CA ASN A 359 -1.39 2.95 -22.80
C ASN A 359 -0.30 3.89 -22.26
N ALA A 360 -0.54 4.51 -21.10
CA ALA A 360 0.44 5.37 -20.46
C ALA A 360 1.71 4.59 -20.09
N ALA A 361 1.57 3.37 -19.57
CA ALA A 361 2.69 2.51 -19.21
C ALA A 361 3.52 2.03 -20.42
N ALA A 362 2.88 1.84 -21.57
CA ALA A 362 3.54 1.43 -22.81
C ALA A 362 4.21 2.58 -23.58
N SER A 363 4.20 3.81 -23.03
CA SER A 363 4.87 4.93 -23.69
C SER A 363 6.39 4.80 -23.64
N ASP A 364 7.08 5.19 -24.72
CA ASP A 364 8.54 5.17 -24.82
C ASP A 364 9.21 5.91 -23.65
N ALA A 365 8.59 6.97 -23.16
CA ALA A 365 9.08 7.77 -22.05
C ALA A 365 9.14 6.95 -20.76
N VAL A 366 8.11 6.16 -20.46
CA VAL A 366 8.03 5.29 -19.27
C VAL A 366 9.01 4.13 -19.41
N GLU A 367 9.03 3.46 -20.58
CA GLU A 367 9.89 2.30 -20.82
C GLU A 367 11.39 2.61 -20.75
N GLN A 368 11.81 3.86 -20.96
CA GLN A 368 13.24 4.23 -20.91
C GLN A 368 13.77 4.50 -19.50
N VAL A 369 12.91 4.66 -18.48
CA VAL A 369 13.35 5.01 -17.11
C VAL A 369 13.90 3.78 -16.39
N PRO A 370 15.18 3.78 -15.96
CA PRO A 370 15.77 2.61 -15.29
C PRO A 370 15.03 2.18 -14.01
N ALA A 371 14.52 3.13 -13.22
CA ALA A 371 13.75 2.84 -12.00
C ALA A 371 12.46 2.06 -12.31
N ILE A 372 11.74 2.43 -13.38
CA ILE A 372 10.52 1.72 -13.82
C ILE A 372 10.87 0.30 -14.28
N LYS A 373 11.93 0.13 -15.08
CA LYS A 373 12.39 -1.21 -15.47
C LYS A 373 12.75 -2.07 -14.26
N ALA A 374 13.38 -1.47 -13.27
CA ALA A 374 13.80 -2.18 -12.07
C ALA A 374 12.59 -2.62 -11.21
N VAL A 375 11.59 -1.75 -10.99
CA VAL A 375 10.38 -2.11 -10.24
C VAL A 375 9.57 -3.17 -10.98
N GLN A 376 9.46 -3.09 -12.30
CA GLN A 376 8.78 -4.11 -13.12
C GLN A 376 9.50 -5.47 -13.04
N ALA A 377 10.83 -5.48 -13.18
CA ALA A 377 11.62 -6.70 -13.04
C ALA A 377 11.55 -7.29 -11.62
N GLN A 378 11.46 -6.45 -10.59
CA GLN A 378 11.29 -6.90 -9.22
C GLN A 378 9.88 -7.43 -8.94
N ALA A 379 8.86 -6.90 -9.61
CA ALA A 379 7.47 -7.32 -9.45
C ALA A 379 7.23 -8.81 -9.79
N GLU A 380 8.10 -9.44 -10.61
CA GLU A 380 8.08 -10.89 -10.86
C GLU A 380 8.33 -11.71 -9.58
N PHE A 381 9.02 -11.14 -8.60
CA PHE A 381 9.34 -11.72 -7.30
C PHE A 381 8.54 -11.06 -6.17
N GLY A 382 7.52 -10.30 -6.52
CA GLY A 382 6.70 -9.53 -5.60
C GLY A 382 5.34 -10.17 -5.33
N VAL A 383 4.83 -9.94 -4.12
CA VAL A 383 3.45 -10.24 -3.73
C VAL A 383 2.68 -8.94 -3.49
N LEU A 384 1.36 -8.97 -3.64
CA LEU A 384 0.54 -7.80 -3.30
C LEU A 384 0.70 -7.46 -1.81
N GLN A 385 0.71 -6.18 -1.50
CA GLN A 385 0.79 -5.65 -0.14
C GLN A 385 -0.54 -5.85 0.62
N ARG A 386 -1.08 -7.05 0.60
CA ARG A 386 -2.29 -7.39 1.36
C ARG A 386 -1.89 -8.03 2.67
N VAL A 387 -1.81 -7.23 3.71
CA VAL A 387 -1.38 -7.65 5.05
C VAL A 387 -2.30 -7.06 6.12
N GLY A 388 -2.58 -7.85 7.15
CA GLY A 388 -3.28 -7.35 8.33
C GLY A 388 -2.40 -6.40 9.14
N ASN A 389 -3.01 -5.45 9.83
CA ASN A 389 -2.31 -4.35 10.51
C ASN A 389 -1.29 -4.80 11.57
N SER A 390 -1.45 -6.01 12.14
CA SER A 390 -0.52 -6.60 13.10
C SER A 390 0.84 -7.01 12.52
N TYR A 391 1.04 -6.87 11.20
CA TYR A 391 2.29 -7.20 10.51
C TYR A 391 3.41 -6.19 10.74
N TRP A 392 3.13 -4.90 10.69
CA TRP A 392 4.12 -3.84 10.49
C TRP A 392 5.08 -3.66 11.67
N THR A 393 4.56 -3.48 12.85
CA THR A 393 5.38 -3.21 14.05
C THR A 393 6.32 -4.37 14.41
N PRO A 394 5.84 -5.63 14.56
CA PRO A 394 6.73 -6.70 14.99
C PRO A 394 7.81 -7.05 13.96
N THR A 395 7.53 -6.88 12.67
CA THR A 395 8.54 -7.07 11.61
C THR A 395 9.60 -5.97 11.60
N GLY A 396 9.21 -4.72 11.84
CA GLY A 396 10.14 -3.60 12.01
C GLY A 396 11.01 -3.74 13.27
N ASP A 397 10.41 -4.12 14.39
CA ASP A 397 11.15 -4.35 15.64
C ASP A 397 12.16 -5.48 15.51
N PHE A 398 11.78 -6.60 14.87
CA PHE A 398 12.69 -7.69 14.53
C PHE A 398 13.82 -7.19 13.64
N GLY A 399 13.51 -6.49 12.55
CA GLY A 399 14.49 -5.94 11.62
C GLY A 399 15.49 -5.00 12.29
N ASN A 400 15.02 -4.10 13.16
CA ASN A 400 15.89 -3.21 13.96
C ASN A 400 16.82 -4.01 14.89
N THR A 401 16.31 -5.03 15.57
CA THR A 401 17.10 -5.87 16.46
C THR A 401 18.23 -6.58 15.70
N ILE A 402 17.90 -7.15 14.54
CA ILE A 402 18.89 -7.85 13.70
C ILE A 402 19.89 -6.87 13.10
N ALA A 403 19.44 -5.70 12.59
CA ALA A 403 20.31 -4.67 12.03
C ALA A 403 21.32 -4.12 13.07
N ALA A 404 20.93 -4.06 14.35
CA ALA A 404 21.82 -3.71 15.46
C ALA A 404 22.77 -4.84 15.85
N GLY A 405 22.73 -6.00 15.19
CA GLY A 405 23.57 -7.14 15.47
C GLY A 405 23.09 -8.01 16.65
N ASN A 406 21.81 -7.93 17.02
CA ASN A 406 21.21 -8.62 18.17
C ASN A 406 22.02 -8.39 19.47
N PRO A 407 22.08 -7.14 19.95
CA PRO A 407 23.03 -6.74 21.00
C PRO A 407 22.83 -7.49 22.33
N ASP A 408 21.61 -7.92 22.61
CA ASP A 408 21.26 -8.65 23.84
C ASP A 408 21.49 -10.16 23.71
N ASN A 409 21.99 -10.63 22.55
CA ASN A 409 22.21 -12.05 22.23
C ASN A 409 20.97 -12.93 22.49
N ILE A 410 19.79 -12.42 22.17
CA ILE A 410 18.53 -13.17 22.29
C ILE A 410 18.60 -14.36 21.32
N ASN A 411 18.08 -15.51 21.74
CA ASN A 411 17.99 -16.67 20.85
C ASN A 411 17.16 -16.32 19.61
N LEU A 412 17.66 -16.63 18.41
CA LEU A 412 17.00 -16.26 17.16
C LEU A 412 15.61 -16.88 17.01
N GLN A 413 15.43 -18.14 17.51
CA GLN A 413 14.10 -18.76 17.50
C GLN A 413 13.13 -18.02 18.42
N ASP A 414 13.58 -17.56 19.60
CA ASP A 414 12.72 -16.81 20.53
C ASP A 414 12.32 -15.45 19.94
N LEU A 415 13.21 -14.77 19.21
CA LEU A 415 12.89 -13.54 18.47
C LEU A 415 11.84 -13.81 17.40
N LEU A 416 12.00 -14.88 16.62
CA LEU A 416 11.07 -15.28 15.57
C LEU A 416 9.72 -15.68 16.14
N ASP A 417 9.69 -16.45 17.22
CA ASP A 417 8.45 -16.85 17.88
C ASP A 417 7.69 -15.63 18.39
N THR A 418 8.39 -14.66 18.95
CA THR A 418 7.79 -13.39 19.41
C THR A 418 7.20 -12.62 18.24
N MET A 419 7.95 -12.45 17.15
CA MET A 419 7.49 -11.74 15.95
C MET A 419 6.27 -12.43 15.35
N VAL A 420 6.33 -13.73 15.07
CA VAL A 420 5.26 -14.50 14.43
C VAL A 420 4.01 -14.54 15.31
N ASN A 421 4.16 -14.75 16.62
CA ASN A 421 3.03 -14.73 17.55
C ASN A 421 2.31 -13.37 17.51
N THR A 422 3.04 -12.26 17.39
CA THR A 422 2.44 -10.92 17.31
C THR A 422 1.78 -10.67 15.96
N ILE A 423 2.42 -11.09 14.86
CA ILE A 423 1.86 -10.98 13.51
C ILE A 423 0.52 -11.72 13.39
N THR A 424 0.43 -12.92 14.00
CA THR A 424 -0.74 -13.81 13.87
C THR A 424 -1.82 -13.60 14.93
N GLN A 425 -1.60 -12.69 15.88
CA GLN A 425 -2.63 -12.36 16.87
C GLN A 425 -3.86 -11.75 16.17
N SER A 426 -5.03 -12.30 16.48
CA SER A 426 -6.28 -11.61 16.15
C SER A 426 -6.35 -10.29 16.90
N ALA A 427 -6.78 -9.22 16.24
CA ALA A 427 -7.10 -7.99 16.94
C ALA A 427 -8.07 -8.34 18.08
N ALA A 428 -7.63 -8.15 19.34
CA ALA A 428 -8.50 -8.33 20.47
C ALA A 428 -9.67 -7.35 20.33
N ASN A 429 -10.92 -7.89 20.34
CA ASN A 429 -12.16 -7.13 20.30
C ASN A 429 -12.24 -6.10 21.42
#